data_4a3e100e2831d863c7a612f3d5e60cb0
#
_entry.id   4a3e100e2831d863c7a612f3d5e60cb0
#
_cell.length_a   1.000
_cell.length_b   1.000
_cell.length_c   1.000
_cell.angle_alpha   90.00
_cell.angle_beta   90.00
_cell.angle_gamma   90.00
#
_symmetry.space_group_name_H-M   'P 1'
#
loop_
_entity.id
_entity.type
_entity.pdbx_description
1 polymer ?
#
loop_
_entity_poly.entity_id
_entity_poly.type
_entity_poly.pdbx_seq_one_letter_code
_entity_poly.pdbx_strand_id
1 'polypeptide(L)'
;MPIYNALDPHTHFPVSPDSRFECDLGFLGNRLPDREARVEEFFLRAATLSPNRQFLIGGSGWESKALPPNVQHAGHVYTRDHNAFNCTPRAVLNINRASMARYGFSPPTRVFEAAGAGACLLTDAWVGIEMFLEPGEEVLVAHDGAEVAAHLEQLDPSRARRIGEAAQRRILASHTYQHRVVQLEKLLQGTVPDRAGVVPLTT
;
A
#
# COMPACT_ATOMS: atom_id res chain seq x y z
N MET A 1 6.45 21.72 -9.83
CA MET A 1 6.64 20.62 -8.86
C MET A 1 5.28 19.97 -8.61
N PRO A 2 5.14 18.64 -8.68
CA PRO A 2 3.88 17.98 -8.38
C PRO A 2 3.56 18.06 -6.89
N ILE A 3 2.27 18.16 -6.56
CA ILE A 3 1.74 18.01 -5.21
C ILE A 3 1.01 16.67 -5.17
N TYR A 4 1.54 15.75 -4.39
CA TYR A 4 1.02 14.40 -4.27
C TYR A 4 -0.09 14.28 -3.22
N ASN A 5 -0.81 13.17 -3.25
CA ASN A 5 -1.66 12.75 -2.13
C ASN A 5 -0.84 12.67 -0.83
N ALA A 6 -1.53 12.65 0.28
CA ALA A 6 -0.91 12.64 1.59
C ALA A 6 -1.80 11.92 2.61
N LEU A 7 -1.31 11.76 3.82
CA LEU A 7 -2.05 11.24 4.96
C LEU A 7 -2.92 12.35 5.58
N ASP A 8 -4.18 12.01 5.87
CA ASP A 8 -4.93 12.67 6.93
C ASP A 8 -4.80 11.84 8.23
N PRO A 9 -4.02 12.30 9.21
CA PRO A 9 -3.79 11.55 10.44
C PRO A 9 -5.01 11.48 11.36
N HIS A 10 -6.06 12.28 11.11
CA HIS A 10 -7.33 12.20 11.84
C HIS A 10 -8.27 11.13 11.27
N THR A 11 -8.05 10.72 10.02
CA THR A 11 -8.85 9.71 9.34
C THR A 11 -8.17 8.34 9.35
N HIS A 12 -6.83 8.30 9.16
CA HIS A 12 -6.08 7.05 9.08
C HIS A 12 -5.00 7.01 10.17
N PHE A 13 -5.23 6.15 11.16
CA PHE A 13 -4.41 6.00 12.36
C PHE A 13 -4.51 4.57 12.92
N PRO A 14 -3.58 4.14 13.78
CA PRO A 14 -3.62 2.80 14.39
C PRO A 14 -4.86 2.61 15.26
N VAL A 15 -5.49 1.45 15.08
CA VAL A 15 -6.61 0.98 15.93
C VAL A 15 -6.36 -0.45 16.38
N SER A 16 -7.15 -0.94 17.33
CA SER A 16 -7.08 -2.33 17.74
C SER A 16 -7.39 -3.27 16.59
N PRO A 17 -6.67 -4.41 16.48
CA PRO A 17 -6.98 -5.44 15.49
C PRO A 17 -8.43 -5.94 15.61
N ASP A 18 -9.00 -6.33 14.46
CA ASP A 18 -10.34 -6.89 14.34
C ASP A 18 -10.24 -8.29 13.70
N SER A 19 -10.67 -9.31 14.41
CA SER A 19 -10.56 -10.71 13.96
C SER A 19 -11.21 -11.00 12.62
N ARG A 20 -12.14 -10.17 12.15
CA ARG A 20 -12.72 -10.26 10.80
C ARG A 20 -11.67 -10.13 9.68
N PHE A 21 -10.57 -9.46 9.96
CA PHE A 21 -9.51 -9.14 9.00
C PHE A 21 -8.19 -9.87 9.28
N GLU A 22 -8.20 -10.84 10.18
CA GLU A 22 -7.00 -11.61 10.53
C GLU A 22 -6.55 -12.49 9.37
N CYS A 23 -5.35 -12.22 8.84
CA CYS A 23 -4.73 -12.99 7.75
C CYS A 23 -3.22 -12.66 7.63
N ASP A 24 -2.51 -13.42 6.78
CA ASP A 24 -1.10 -13.13 6.46
C ASP A 24 -0.97 -11.95 5.49
N LEU A 25 -1.87 -11.86 4.48
CA LEU A 25 -1.87 -10.77 3.51
C LEU A 25 -3.29 -10.29 3.20
N GLY A 26 -3.55 -9.01 3.47
CA GLY A 26 -4.80 -8.35 3.12
C GLY A 26 -4.66 -7.48 1.86
N PHE A 27 -5.63 -7.56 0.95
CA PHE A 27 -5.78 -6.63 -0.17
C PHE A 27 -7.17 -6.01 -0.14
N LEU A 28 -7.25 -4.68 -0.13
CA LEU A 28 -8.51 -3.95 -0.15
C LEU A 28 -8.62 -3.11 -1.43
N GLY A 29 -9.56 -3.46 -2.27
CA GLY A 29 -9.85 -2.71 -3.49
C GLY A 29 -10.90 -3.38 -4.35
N ASN A 30 -11.70 -2.57 -5.05
CA ASN A 30 -12.70 -3.09 -5.96
C ASN A 30 -12.05 -3.76 -7.19
N ARG A 31 -12.74 -4.75 -7.74
CA ARG A 31 -12.36 -5.37 -9.01
C ARG A 31 -12.57 -4.36 -10.14
N LEU A 32 -11.48 -3.91 -10.75
CA LEU A 32 -11.48 -2.94 -11.84
C LEU A 32 -10.78 -3.55 -13.05
N PRO A 33 -11.29 -3.38 -14.28
CA PRO A 33 -10.70 -3.96 -15.49
C PRO A 33 -9.21 -3.61 -15.69
N ASP A 34 -8.82 -2.37 -15.35
CA ASP A 34 -7.45 -1.87 -15.48
C ASP A 34 -6.50 -2.30 -14.34
N ARG A 35 -6.99 -3.09 -13.39
CA ARG A 35 -6.21 -3.62 -12.25
C ARG A 35 -6.33 -5.13 -12.08
N GLU A 36 -7.35 -5.77 -12.65
CA GLU A 36 -7.66 -7.18 -12.41
C GLU A 36 -6.47 -8.10 -12.71
N ALA A 37 -5.85 -7.97 -13.89
CA ALA A 37 -4.68 -8.79 -14.26
C ALA A 37 -3.51 -8.63 -13.26
N ARG A 38 -3.36 -7.43 -12.69
CA ARG A 38 -2.33 -7.19 -11.66
C ARG A 38 -2.69 -7.82 -10.32
N VAL A 39 -3.97 -7.85 -9.96
CA VAL A 39 -4.42 -8.58 -8.76
C VAL A 39 -4.25 -10.10 -8.95
N GLU A 40 -4.51 -10.62 -10.14
CA GLU A 40 -4.22 -12.01 -10.47
C GLU A 40 -2.74 -12.33 -10.29
N GLU A 41 -1.85 -11.50 -10.82
CA GLU A 41 -0.41 -11.69 -10.74
C GLU A 41 0.12 -11.53 -9.32
N PHE A 42 -0.15 -10.40 -8.65
CA PHE A 42 0.50 -10.06 -7.39
C PHE A 42 -0.17 -10.69 -6.17
N PHE A 43 -1.48 -10.93 -6.19
CA PHE A 43 -2.23 -11.43 -5.05
C PHE A 43 -2.63 -12.91 -5.21
N LEU A 44 -3.35 -13.26 -6.29
CA LEU A 44 -3.87 -14.62 -6.45
C LEU A 44 -2.75 -15.63 -6.74
N ARG A 45 -1.76 -15.26 -7.54
CA ARG A 45 -0.57 -16.09 -7.78
C ARG A 45 0.24 -16.28 -6.49
N ALA A 46 0.44 -15.22 -5.69
CA ALA A 46 1.11 -15.33 -4.40
C ALA A 46 0.35 -16.28 -3.45
N ALA A 47 -0.98 -16.20 -3.42
CA ALA A 47 -1.81 -17.13 -2.64
C ALA A 47 -1.63 -18.58 -3.08
N THR A 48 -1.60 -18.83 -4.40
CA THR A 48 -1.35 -20.18 -4.95
C THR A 48 0.04 -20.72 -4.58
N LEU A 49 1.06 -19.85 -4.58
CA LEU A 49 2.43 -20.20 -4.21
C LEU A 49 2.64 -20.38 -2.70
N SER A 50 1.72 -19.85 -1.89
CA SER A 50 1.78 -19.89 -0.41
C SER A 50 0.54 -20.58 0.18
N PRO A 51 0.29 -21.90 -0.09
CA PRO A 51 -0.96 -22.58 0.28
C PRO A 51 -1.21 -22.66 1.78
N ASN A 52 -0.16 -22.53 2.61
CA ASN A 52 -0.25 -22.56 4.07
C ASN A 52 -0.47 -21.16 4.70
N ARG A 53 -0.56 -20.11 3.90
CA ARG A 53 -0.82 -18.74 4.34
C ARG A 53 -2.26 -18.37 4.07
N GLN A 54 -2.83 -17.50 4.91
CA GLN A 54 -4.18 -17.00 4.78
C GLN A 54 -4.19 -15.64 4.09
N PHE A 55 -5.02 -15.50 3.08
CA PHE A 55 -5.18 -14.27 2.30
C PHE A 55 -6.60 -13.72 2.44
N LEU A 56 -6.74 -12.41 2.48
CA LEU A 56 -8.04 -11.75 2.56
C LEU A 56 -8.18 -10.69 1.47
N ILE A 57 -9.19 -10.83 0.62
CA ILE A 57 -9.52 -9.82 -0.39
C ILE A 57 -10.81 -9.11 0.00
N GLY A 58 -10.76 -7.77 0.10
CA GLY A 58 -11.90 -6.90 0.36
C GLY A 58 -12.21 -6.00 -0.82
N GLY A 59 -13.47 -5.61 -0.94
CA GLY A 59 -13.97 -4.74 -2.01
C GLY A 59 -15.03 -5.43 -2.86
N SER A 60 -15.71 -4.65 -3.69
CA SER A 60 -16.82 -5.14 -4.55
C SER A 60 -16.31 -5.73 -5.86
N GLY A 61 -17.08 -6.64 -6.43
CA GLY A 61 -16.84 -7.25 -7.75
C GLY A 61 -16.02 -8.55 -7.72
N TRP A 62 -15.61 -9.03 -6.55
CA TRP A 62 -14.88 -10.29 -6.36
C TRP A 62 -15.78 -11.49 -6.16
N GLU A 63 -17.09 -11.31 -5.95
CA GLU A 63 -18.08 -12.32 -5.61
C GLU A 63 -18.19 -13.45 -6.66
N SER A 64 -17.97 -13.10 -7.93
CA SER A 64 -18.02 -14.05 -9.07
C SER A 64 -16.64 -14.58 -9.49
N LYS A 65 -15.56 -14.14 -8.82
CA LYS A 65 -14.20 -14.59 -9.15
C LYS A 65 -13.88 -15.90 -8.44
N ALA A 66 -13.41 -16.90 -9.18
CA ALA A 66 -12.84 -18.09 -8.58
C ALA A 66 -11.56 -17.70 -7.82
N LEU A 67 -11.55 -17.94 -6.51
CA LEU A 67 -10.43 -17.64 -5.62
C LEU A 67 -9.72 -18.94 -5.19
N PRO A 68 -8.41 -18.92 -4.98
CA PRO A 68 -7.69 -20.02 -4.34
C PRO A 68 -8.28 -20.37 -2.98
N PRO A 69 -8.20 -21.63 -2.51
CA PRO A 69 -8.87 -22.10 -1.29
C PRO A 69 -8.41 -21.40 0.00
N ASN A 70 -7.22 -20.81 -0.01
CA ASN A 70 -6.66 -20.04 1.11
C ASN A 70 -6.92 -18.52 1.00
N VAL A 71 -7.77 -18.09 0.07
CA VAL A 71 -8.21 -16.69 -0.08
C VAL A 71 -9.64 -16.55 0.38
N GLN A 72 -9.87 -15.73 1.39
CA GLN A 72 -11.21 -15.36 1.86
C GLN A 72 -11.65 -14.04 1.23
N HIS A 73 -12.96 -13.91 0.95
CA HIS A 73 -13.55 -12.66 0.47
C HIS A 73 -14.32 -11.98 1.60
N ALA A 74 -13.84 -10.79 2.02
CA ALA A 74 -14.47 -10.00 3.07
C ALA A 74 -15.71 -9.23 2.62
N GLY A 75 -16.01 -9.23 1.30
CA GLY A 75 -17.05 -8.38 0.75
C GLY A 75 -16.67 -6.91 0.77
N HIS A 76 -17.67 -6.03 0.78
CA HIS A 76 -17.47 -4.61 0.88
C HIS A 76 -16.97 -4.21 2.28
N VAL A 77 -15.81 -3.56 2.34
CA VAL A 77 -15.25 -3.00 3.59
C VAL A 77 -15.58 -1.51 3.62
N TYR A 78 -16.37 -1.09 4.61
CA TYR A 78 -16.77 0.31 4.76
C TYR A 78 -15.60 1.17 5.24
N THR A 79 -15.61 2.46 4.90
CA THR A 79 -14.53 3.40 5.26
C THR A 79 -14.22 3.42 6.75
N ARG A 80 -15.24 3.29 7.61
CA ARG A 80 -15.07 3.21 9.07
C ARG A 80 -14.23 2.00 9.53
N ASP A 81 -14.16 0.94 8.71
CA ASP A 81 -13.43 -0.29 9.01
C ASP A 81 -12.04 -0.32 8.33
N HIS A 82 -11.68 0.69 7.52
CA HIS A 82 -10.40 0.72 6.78
C HIS A 82 -9.19 0.68 7.71
N ASN A 83 -9.24 1.39 8.85
CA ASN A 83 -8.14 1.35 9.81
C ASN A 83 -7.97 -0.05 10.41
N ALA A 84 -9.06 -0.69 10.81
CA ALA A 84 -9.02 -2.07 11.31
C ALA A 84 -8.51 -3.05 10.24
N PHE A 85 -8.95 -2.90 8.99
CA PHE A 85 -8.43 -3.68 7.87
C PHE A 85 -6.93 -3.48 7.66
N ASN A 86 -6.41 -2.27 7.82
CA ASN A 86 -4.98 -1.99 7.65
C ASN A 86 -4.15 -2.50 8.85
N CYS A 87 -4.68 -2.44 10.08
CA CYS A 87 -3.96 -2.77 11.30
C CYS A 87 -3.92 -4.27 11.63
N THR A 88 -4.82 -5.09 11.05
CA THR A 88 -5.02 -6.47 11.48
C THR A 88 -4.16 -7.48 10.71
N PRO A 89 -4.10 -7.47 9.38
CA PRO A 89 -3.26 -8.39 8.62
C PRO A 89 -1.79 -8.27 8.99
N ARG A 90 -1.03 -9.36 8.83
CA ARG A 90 0.44 -9.30 8.99
C ARG A 90 1.07 -8.31 8.02
N ALA A 91 0.56 -8.25 6.78
CA ALA A 91 0.90 -7.23 5.80
C ALA A 91 -0.33 -6.84 4.98
N VAL A 92 -0.31 -5.62 4.43
CA VAL A 92 -1.32 -5.11 3.51
C VAL A 92 -0.69 -4.90 2.15
N LEU A 93 -1.32 -5.44 1.10
CA LEU A 93 -0.84 -5.30 -0.26
C LEU A 93 -1.46 -4.08 -0.95
N ASN A 94 -0.62 -3.25 -1.51
CA ASN A 94 -1.02 -2.26 -2.50
C ASN A 94 -0.75 -2.79 -3.91
N ILE A 95 -1.70 -2.62 -4.81
CA ILE A 95 -1.54 -2.94 -6.23
C ILE A 95 -2.00 -1.73 -7.03
N ASN A 96 -1.08 -1.13 -7.77
CA ASN A 96 -1.37 -0.01 -8.64
C ASN A 96 -2.24 -0.44 -9.84
N ARG A 97 -3.01 0.50 -10.37
CA ARG A 97 -3.60 0.33 -11.71
C ARG A 97 -2.50 0.23 -12.75
N ALA A 98 -2.75 -0.45 -13.86
CA ALA A 98 -1.76 -0.65 -14.91
C ALA A 98 -1.17 0.69 -15.42
N SER A 99 -1.99 1.72 -15.58
CA SER A 99 -1.54 3.06 -15.97
C SER A 99 -0.63 3.70 -14.93
N MET A 100 -0.96 3.61 -13.63
CA MET A 100 -0.14 4.19 -12.55
C MET A 100 1.23 3.51 -12.48
N ALA A 101 1.26 2.18 -12.53
CA ALA A 101 2.52 1.42 -12.52
C ALA A 101 3.39 1.73 -13.75
N ARG A 102 2.77 1.89 -14.93
CA ARG A 102 3.47 2.18 -16.18
C ARG A 102 4.13 3.56 -16.19
N TYR A 103 3.43 4.58 -15.71
CA TYR A 103 3.94 5.96 -15.75
C TYR A 103 4.79 6.32 -14.54
N GLY A 104 4.67 5.59 -13.45
CA GLY A 104 5.37 5.91 -12.20
C GLY A 104 4.91 7.21 -11.55
N PHE A 105 5.58 7.62 -10.49
CA PHE A 105 5.36 8.89 -9.76
C PHE A 105 3.88 9.18 -9.45
N SER A 106 3.07 8.13 -9.31
CA SER A 106 1.63 8.22 -9.05
C SER A 106 1.28 7.38 -7.82
N PRO A 107 1.58 7.86 -6.61
CA PRO A 107 1.32 7.12 -5.39
C PRO A 107 -0.19 6.95 -5.20
N PRO A 108 -0.69 5.72 -5.01
CA PRO A 108 -2.06 5.51 -4.58
C PRO A 108 -2.26 5.99 -3.14
N THR A 109 -3.46 6.40 -2.79
CA THR A 109 -3.80 6.85 -1.42
C THR A 109 -3.48 5.78 -0.38
N ARG A 110 -3.59 4.51 -0.75
CA ARG A 110 -3.26 3.34 0.09
C ARG A 110 -1.87 3.40 0.70
N VAL A 111 -0.88 3.94 0.00
CA VAL A 111 0.50 4.09 0.51
C VAL A 111 0.49 4.94 1.79
N PHE A 112 -0.26 6.03 1.79
CA PHE A 112 -0.36 6.93 2.95
C PHE A 112 -1.31 6.39 4.01
N GLU A 113 -2.46 5.84 3.60
CA GLU A 113 -3.50 5.31 4.50
C GLU A 113 -2.99 4.12 5.32
N ALA A 114 -2.38 3.13 4.67
CA ALA A 114 -1.86 1.93 5.33
C ALA A 114 -0.66 2.26 6.22
N ALA A 115 0.29 3.08 5.73
CA ALA A 115 1.42 3.53 6.53
C ALA A 115 0.96 4.38 7.72
N GLY A 116 -0.03 5.28 7.54
CA GLY A 116 -0.62 6.07 8.62
C GLY A 116 -1.26 5.21 9.71
N ALA A 117 -1.86 4.08 9.34
CA ALA A 117 -2.39 3.08 10.26
C ALA A 117 -1.30 2.19 10.90
N GLY A 118 -0.03 2.35 10.54
CA GLY A 118 1.08 1.52 11.04
C GLY A 118 1.15 0.12 10.46
N ALA A 119 0.51 -0.12 9.30
CA ALA A 119 0.53 -1.40 8.62
C ALA A 119 1.91 -1.69 7.99
N CYS A 120 2.33 -2.96 7.99
CA CYS A 120 3.39 -3.42 7.12
C CYS A 120 2.87 -3.38 5.67
N LEU A 121 3.31 -2.39 4.90
CA LEU A 121 2.92 -2.25 3.51
C LEU A 121 3.84 -3.07 2.60
N LEU A 122 3.24 -3.90 1.76
CA LEU A 122 3.85 -4.52 0.60
C LEU A 122 3.24 -3.89 -0.65
N THR A 123 4.02 -3.52 -1.63
CA THR A 123 3.52 -2.90 -2.88
C THR A 123 4.14 -3.54 -4.10
N ASP A 124 3.39 -3.55 -5.22
CA ASP A 124 3.96 -3.77 -6.54
C ASP A 124 5.05 -2.74 -6.85
N ALA A 125 6.07 -3.12 -7.61
CA ALA A 125 7.14 -2.21 -8.01
C ALA A 125 6.62 -1.11 -8.95
N TRP A 126 6.95 0.14 -8.64
CA TRP A 126 6.68 1.30 -9.48
C TRP A 126 7.69 2.41 -9.21
N VAL A 127 8.03 3.18 -10.24
CA VAL A 127 9.02 4.25 -10.15
C VAL A 127 8.51 5.38 -9.27
N GLY A 128 9.26 5.75 -8.23
CA GLY A 128 8.97 6.86 -7.33
C GLY A 128 8.46 6.46 -5.95
N ILE A 129 8.34 5.15 -5.61
CA ILE A 129 7.97 4.73 -4.24
C ILE A 129 8.98 5.25 -3.22
N GLU A 130 10.26 5.27 -3.56
CA GLU A 130 11.38 5.72 -2.75
C GLU A 130 11.31 7.21 -2.35
N MET A 131 10.47 7.99 -3.02
CA MET A 131 10.17 9.37 -2.63
C MET A 131 9.31 9.47 -1.36
N PHE A 132 8.64 8.38 -0.99
CA PHE A 132 7.67 8.34 0.09
C PHE A 132 8.11 7.41 1.22
N LEU A 133 8.58 6.22 0.88
CA LEU A 133 8.97 5.17 1.80
C LEU A 133 10.25 4.47 1.32
N GLU A 134 11.14 4.14 2.25
CA GLU A 134 12.40 3.44 1.95
C GLU A 134 12.15 1.94 1.73
N PRO A 135 12.44 1.40 0.52
CA PRO A 135 12.30 -0.03 0.24
C PRO A 135 13.15 -0.90 1.17
N GLY A 136 12.52 -1.95 1.71
CA GLY A 136 13.14 -2.90 2.64
C GLY A 136 13.06 -2.51 4.11
N GLU A 137 12.96 -1.22 4.41
CA GLU A 137 12.91 -0.67 5.77
C GLU A 137 11.52 -0.13 6.15
N GLU A 138 10.85 0.56 5.22
CA GLU A 138 9.56 1.22 5.45
C GLU A 138 8.45 0.65 4.56
N VAL A 139 8.82 -0.07 3.52
CA VAL A 139 7.91 -0.75 2.59
C VAL A 139 8.58 -1.98 1.98
N LEU A 140 7.83 -3.03 1.75
CA LEU A 140 8.29 -4.17 0.95
C LEU A 140 7.83 -3.97 -0.50
N VAL A 141 8.74 -4.17 -1.46
CA VAL A 141 8.47 -3.99 -2.89
C VAL A 141 8.60 -5.34 -3.59
N ALA A 142 7.65 -5.68 -4.45
CA ALA A 142 7.64 -6.91 -5.23
C ALA A 142 7.43 -6.62 -6.71
N HIS A 143 8.11 -7.37 -7.58
CA HIS A 143 7.99 -7.24 -9.03
C HIS A 143 6.96 -8.21 -9.61
N ASP A 144 6.63 -9.28 -8.85
CA ASP A 144 5.63 -10.28 -9.23
C ASP A 144 5.06 -11.01 -8.01
N GLY A 145 4.14 -11.95 -8.25
CA GLY A 145 3.52 -12.76 -7.18
C GLY A 145 4.47 -13.73 -6.50
N ALA A 146 5.57 -14.13 -7.15
CA ALA A 146 6.56 -14.99 -6.51
C ALA A 146 7.39 -14.21 -5.47
N GLU A 147 7.73 -12.96 -5.76
CA GLU A 147 8.38 -12.08 -4.78
C GLU A 147 7.45 -11.72 -3.62
N VAL A 148 6.14 -11.52 -3.87
CA VAL A 148 5.15 -11.38 -2.80
C VAL A 148 5.15 -12.60 -1.88
N ALA A 149 5.11 -13.82 -2.44
CA ALA A 149 5.17 -15.06 -1.66
C ALA A 149 6.49 -15.18 -0.87
N ALA A 150 7.63 -14.84 -1.49
CA ALA A 150 8.93 -14.87 -0.84
C ALA A 150 9.02 -13.87 0.34
N HIS A 151 8.46 -12.66 0.19
CA HIS A 151 8.36 -11.71 1.28
C HIS A 151 7.54 -12.27 2.45
N LEU A 152 6.37 -12.88 2.18
CA LEU A 152 5.51 -13.45 3.21
C LEU A 152 6.18 -14.60 3.97
N GLU A 153 7.00 -15.41 3.30
CA GLU A 153 7.74 -16.49 3.93
C GLU A 153 8.77 -15.98 4.94
N GLN A 154 9.41 -14.85 4.65
CA GLN A 154 10.43 -14.22 5.48
C GLN A 154 9.89 -13.21 6.49
N LEU A 155 8.58 -12.90 6.42
CA LEU A 155 7.95 -11.86 7.24
C LEU A 155 7.38 -12.45 8.53
N ASP A 156 8.15 -12.36 9.62
CA ASP A 156 7.63 -12.62 10.95
C ASP A 156 6.85 -11.41 11.52
N PRO A 157 6.02 -11.60 12.56
CA PRO A 157 5.23 -10.51 13.16
C PRO A 157 6.07 -9.35 13.69
N SER A 158 7.28 -9.61 14.19
CA SER A 158 8.18 -8.58 14.72
C SER A 158 8.74 -7.71 13.59
N ARG A 159 9.17 -8.32 12.48
CA ARG A 159 9.63 -7.60 11.29
C ARG A 159 8.49 -6.78 10.67
N ALA A 160 7.29 -7.36 10.53
CA ALA A 160 6.13 -6.65 10.03
C ALA A 160 5.83 -5.38 10.86
N ARG A 161 5.84 -5.51 12.19
CA ARG A 161 5.64 -4.37 13.08
C ARG A 161 6.70 -3.30 12.90
N ARG A 162 7.99 -3.66 12.86
CA ARG A 162 9.09 -2.69 12.67
C ARG A 162 8.94 -1.90 11.37
N ILE A 163 8.61 -2.57 10.26
CA ILE A 163 8.38 -1.93 8.96
C ILE A 163 7.19 -0.97 9.04
N GLY A 164 6.06 -1.41 9.60
CA GLY A 164 4.86 -0.58 9.74
C GLY A 164 5.10 0.67 10.61
N GLU A 165 5.78 0.51 11.74
CA GLU A 165 6.14 1.63 12.62
C GLU A 165 7.13 2.60 11.94
N ALA A 166 8.08 2.11 11.15
CA ALA A 166 9.00 2.94 10.39
C ALA A 166 8.27 3.74 9.31
N ALA A 167 7.41 3.07 8.53
CA ALA A 167 6.55 3.71 7.54
C ALA A 167 5.67 4.81 8.16
N GLN A 168 5.04 4.52 9.29
CA GLN A 168 4.19 5.48 9.98
C GLN A 168 4.96 6.73 10.39
N ARG A 169 6.13 6.55 11.03
CA ARG A 169 6.98 7.70 11.40
C ARG A 169 7.36 8.54 10.19
N ARG A 170 7.75 7.94 9.09
CA ARG A 170 8.11 8.63 7.83
C ARG A 170 6.93 9.45 7.30
N ILE A 171 5.77 8.82 7.15
CA ILE A 171 4.58 9.47 6.58
C ILE A 171 4.08 10.61 7.46
N LEU A 172 4.04 10.43 8.77
CA LEU A 172 3.68 11.48 9.72
C LEU A 172 4.66 12.66 9.70
N ALA A 173 5.95 12.40 9.57
CA ALA A 173 6.99 13.43 9.56
C ALA A 173 7.04 14.26 8.26
N SER A 174 6.58 13.73 7.10
CA SER A 174 6.88 14.36 5.81
C SER A 174 5.73 14.35 4.79
N HIS A 175 4.68 13.54 5.00
CA HIS A 175 3.68 13.27 3.97
C HIS A 175 2.22 13.37 4.47
N THR A 176 1.93 14.35 5.33
CA THR A 176 0.55 14.70 5.71
C THR A 176 -0.01 15.81 4.80
N TYR A 177 -1.32 15.99 4.76
CA TYR A 177 -1.92 17.12 4.04
C TYR A 177 -1.44 18.47 4.57
N GLN A 178 -1.08 18.59 5.86
CA GLN A 178 -0.47 19.80 6.41
C GLN A 178 0.86 20.13 5.69
N HIS A 179 1.69 19.13 5.41
CA HIS A 179 2.91 19.33 4.62
C HIS A 179 2.61 19.79 3.19
N ARG A 180 1.52 19.31 2.58
CA ARG A 180 1.09 19.73 1.23
C ARG A 180 0.60 21.18 1.22
N VAL A 181 -0.10 21.62 2.26
CA VAL A 181 -0.51 23.03 2.42
C VAL A 181 0.73 23.92 2.46
N VAL A 182 1.73 23.61 3.29
CA VAL A 182 2.98 24.37 3.34
C VAL A 182 3.72 24.38 1.99
N GLN A 183 3.72 23.25 1.26
CA GLN A 183 4.29 23.19 -0.10
C GLN A 183 3.55 24.12 -1.06
N LEU A 184 2.22 24.12 -1.02
CA LEU A 184 1.38 24.97 -1.87
C LEU A 184 1.60 26.46 -1.57
N GLU A 185 1.64 26.84 -0.29
CA GLU A 185 1.90 28.22 0.14
C GLU A 185 3.23 28.74 -0.39
N LYS A 186 4.31 27.93 -0.28
CA LYS A 186 5.62 28.28 -0.83
C LYS A 186 5.60 28.49 -2.35
N LEU A 187 4.87 27.65 -3.08
CA LEU A 187 4.70 27.79 -4.53
C LEU A 187 3.96 29.07 -4.91
N LEU A 188 2.88 29.38 -4.19
CA LEU A 188 2.10 30.61 -4.42
C LEU A 188 2.87 31.89 -4.09
N GLN A 189 3.78 31.85 -3.12
CA GLN A 189 4.66 32.95 -2.76
C GLN A 189 5.88 33.10 -3.67
N GLY A 190 5.99 32.28 -4.72
CA GLY A 190 7.13 32.30 -5.66
C GLY A 190 8.44 31.72 -5.09
N THR A 191 8.41 31.15 -3.89
CA THR A 191 9.55 30.46 -3.27
C THR A 191 9.57 29.01 -3.76
N VAL A 192 10.17 28.75 -4.92
CA VAL A 192 10.36 27.39 -5.44
C VAL A 192 11.43 26.69 -4.58
N PRO A 193 11.12 25.57 -3.90
CA PRO A 193 12.17 24.77 -3.26
C PRO A 193 13.16 24.28 -4.33
N ASP A 194 14.44 24.33 -4.01
CA ASP A 194 15.53 23.86 -4.87
C ASP A 194 15.26 22.42 -5.37
N ARG A 195 15.54 22.16 -6.65
CA ARG A 195 15.32 20.87 -7.31
C ARG A 195 16.39 19.85 -6.86
N ALA A 196 16.41 19.47 -5.60
CA ALA A 196 17.20 18.33 -5.18
C ALA A 196 16.41 17.03 -5.54
N GLY A 197 16.83 16.34 -6.60
CA GLY A 197 16.43 14.97 -6.89
C GLY A 197 15.58 14.69 -8.13
N VAL A 198 15.56 15.54 -9.15
CA VAL A 198 15.01 15.14 -10.45
C VAL A 198 16.12 14.54 -11.31
N VAL A 199 16.17 13.22 -11.40
CA VAL A 199 16.96 12.51 -12.41
C VAL A 199 16.33 12.82 -13.77
N PRO A 200 17.10 13.36 -14.77
CA PRO A 200 16.55 13.61 -16.10
C PRO A 200 16.15 12.28 -16.76
N LEU A 201 14.94 12.23 -17.31
CA LEU A 201 14.55 11.19 -18.23
C LEU A 201 15.44 11.28 -19.47
N THR A 202 16.40 10.36 -19.61
CA THR A 202 17.07 10.13 -20.89
C THR A 202 16.07 9.51 -21.84
N THR A 203 15.87 10.19 -22.96
CA THR A 203 15.06 9.79 -24.12
C THR A 203 15.49 8.45 -24.72
#